data_fd25ff22f3ed00f6a090989fdaf4d1b9
#
_entry.id   fd25ff22f3ed00f6a090989fdaf4d1b9
#
_cell.length_a   1.000
_cell.length_b   1.000
_cell.length_c   1.000
_cell.angle_alpha   90.00
_cell.angle_beta   90.00
_cell.angle_gamma   90.00
#
_symmetry.space_group_name_H-M   'P 1'
#
loop_
_entity.id
_entity.type
_entity.pdbx_description
1 polymer ?
#
loop_
_entity_poly.entity_id
_entity_poly.type
_entity_poly.pdbx_seq_one_letter_code
_entity_poly.pdbx_strand_id
1 'polypeptide(L)'
;MKNQKQNKFVTISISIALIINIAWSFYNLNKFDNIKVNFEGEYYNQLLYSDLGPTWIIADRFKKKLDNGESFFSSIPAYERFLLPSILVGYYYHLIDKEIFENKNENKKVIKEKNFKIFLLLFQILIYYSSVLLISNEIFKRFDYQKSKLIILFLCLEPSLLQWHSSFWSESIFLSLMILAFFILLKKSEKAFLNILLGFIVGLMFMQRSVSFLYILPICIYFFLVFKLRLKPLSFLLIGYFFVTALIGYNNFSKTGSLYFVPTHMTYYGYYHYFAHQILADRKNISYPEASEILKNNEMDWRKKNNININNTEDLLKNIKYRNKVFAKEIIQNPLYSTQLFIKRSVKTSIIMPLWVNKKYYFDKTDPEAQNNPKEYYNKNLIYNIPYTLFIYLFFAIGFFNLFKKIFINKIKDPTDNFYIFNLISILYFLSIVGFWGNPKYFTPCMISISFFFAEGFFSIRKKYFRSQN
;
A
#
# COMPACT_ATOMS: atom_id res chain seq x y z
N MET A 1 5.37 -3.90 -38.10
CA MET A 1 3.90 -3.94 -37.86
C MET A 1 3.48 -4.37 -36.45
N LYS A 2 3.97 -5.50 -35.89
CA LYS A 2 3.55 -6.00 -34.55
C LYS A 2 3.85 -5.01 -33.44
N ASN A 3 5.08 -4.49 -33.35
CA ASN A 3 5.48 -3.49 -32.34
C ASN A 3 4.69 -2.17 -32.46
N GLN A 4 4.37 -1.73 -33.67
CA GLN A 4 3.58 -0.52 -33.88
C GLN A 4 2.14 -0.67 -33.37
N LYS A 5 1.51 -1.83 -33.57
CA LYS A 5 0.18 -2.14 -33.01
C LYS A 5 0.20 -2.21 -31.47
N GLN A 6 1.27 -2.76 -30.89
CA GLN A 6 1.45 -2.81 -29.45
C GLN A 6 1.58 -1.41 -28.85
N ASN A 7 2.48 -0.59 -29.39
CA ASN A 7 2.69 0.78 -28.95
C ASN A 7 1.40 1.62 -29.05
N LYS A 8 0.69 1.53 -30.19
CA LYS A 8 -0.59 2.23 -30.38
C LYS A 8 -1.62 1.82 -29.32
N PHE A 9 -1.73 0.53 -29.01
CA PHE A 9 -2.65 0.04 -27.98
C PHE A 9 -2.28 0.58 -26.60
N VAL A 10 -1.00 0.51 -26.20
CA VAL A 10 -0.52 1.04 -24.91
C VAL A 10 -0.78 2.53 -24.79
N THR A 11 -0.42 3.30 -25.82
CA THR A 11 -0.63 4.75 -25.85
C THR A 11 -2.12 5.08 -25.67
N ILE A 12 -3.02 4.44 -26.42
CA ILE A 12 -4.47 4.72 -26.30
C ILE A 12 -4.96 4.36 -24.89
N SER A 13 -4.58 3.19 -24.36
CA SER A 13 -5.02 2.76 -23.02
C SER A 13 -4.57 3.71 -21.93
N ILE A 14 -3.31 4.15 -21.96
CA ILE A 14 -2.75 5.11 -21.02
C ILE A 14 -3.40 6.49 -21.20
N SER A 15 -3.62 6.95 -22.44
CA SER A 15 -4.26 8.25 -22.69
C SER A 15 -5.68 8.32 -22.13
N ILE A 16 -6.48 7.27 -22.35
CA ILE A 16 -7.84 7.18 -21.78
C ILE A 16 -7.77 7.22 -20.25
N ALA A 17 -6.89 6.40 -19.66
CA ALA A 17 -6.74 6.34 -18.21
C ALA A 17 -6.22 7.65 -17.61
N LEU A 18 -5.32 8.35 -18.28
CA LEU A 18 -4.86 9.68 -17.88
C LEU A 18 -6.00 10.70 -17.87
N ILE A 19 -6.82 10.74 -18.92
CA ILE A 19 -7.97 11.64 -19.01
C ILE A 19 -8.93 11.37 -17.84
N ILE A 20 -9.28 10.11 -17.59
CA ILE A 20 -10.16 9.70 -16.48
C ILE A 20 -9.58 10.14 -15.14
N ASN A 21 -8.29 9.87 -14.88
CA ASN A 21 -7.65 10.22 -13.61
C ASN A 21 -7.52 11.72 -13.40
N ILE A 22 -7.16 12.47 -14.43
CA ILE A 22 -7.07 13.91 -14.35
C ILE A 22 -8.46 14.51 -14.06
N ALA A 23 -9.48 14.10 -14.82
CA ALA A 23 -10.85 14.57 -14.60
C ALA A 23 -11.34 14.24 -13.18
N TRP A 24 -11.09 13.02 -12.70
CA TRP A 24 -11.44 12.58 -11.35
C TRP A 24 -10.67 13.35 -10.26
N SER A 25 -9.41 13.66 -10.49
CA SER A 25 -8.58 14.46 -9.58
C SER A 25 -9.10 15.88 -9.43
N PHE A 26 -9.46 16.52 -10.54
CA PHE A 26 -10.07 17.86 -10.53
C PHE A 26 -11.45 17.87 -9.87
N TYR A 27 -12.27 16.86 -10.13
CA TYR A 27 -13.54 16.69 -9.44
C TYR A 27 -13.35 16.56 -7.91
N ASN A 28 -12.41 15.73 -7.46
CA ASN A 28 -12.10 15.56 -6.05
C ASN A 28 -11.56 16.86 -5.41
N LEU A 29 -10.67 17.58 -6.09
CA LEU A 29 -10.16 18.87 -5.62
C LEU A 29 -11.29 19.87 -5.42
N ASN A 30 -12.17 20.01 -6.39
CA ASN A 30 -13.25 21.00 -6.31
C ASN A 30 -14.29 20.65 -5.26
N LYS A 31 -14.63 19.36 -5.11
CA LYS A 31 -15.67 18.90 -4.19
C LYS A 31 -15.21 18.84 -2.74
N PHE A 32 -14.00 18.34 -2.49
CA PHE A 32 -13.55 17.94 -1.16
C PHE A 32 -12.50 18.85 -0.54
N ASP A 33 -11.86 19.74 -1.29
CA ASP A 33 -10.84 20.62 -0.76
C ASP A 33 -11.41 21.66 0.23
N ASN A 34 -12.68 22.02 0.08
CA ASN A 34 -13.36 22.97 0.95
C ASN A 34 -13.94 22.34 2.23
N ILE A 35 -14.00 21.02 2.30
CA ILE A 35 -14.53 20.30 3.46
C ILE A 35 -13.44 20.19 4.50
N LYS A 36 -13.71 20.75 5.69
CA LYS A 36 -12.77 20.74 6.82
C LYS A 36 -13.06 19.58 7.77
N VAL A 37 -12.02 18.87 8.15
CA VAL A 37 -12.06 17.74 9.08
C VAL A 37 -11.20 18.06 10.28
N ASN A 38 -11.75 17.90 11.50
CA ASN A 38 -10.99 18.05 12.73
C ASN A 38 -10.18 16.79 13.03
N PHE A 39 -8.89 16.95 13.28
CA PHE A 39 -8.01 15.89 13.73
C PHE A 39 -7.11 16.42 14.85
N GLU A 40 -7.20 15.85 16.05
CA GLU A 40 -6.42 16.25 17.24
C GLU A 40 -6.51 17.75 17.55
N GLY A 41 -7.70 18.36 17.38
CA GLY A 41 -7.93 19.79 17.59
C GLY A 41 -7.56 20.70 16.42
N GLU A 42 -6.98 20.17 15.35
CA GLU A 42 -6.60 20.91 14.14
C GLU A 42 -7.54 20.59 12.97
N TYR A 43 -7.86 21.61 12.18
CA TYR A 43 -8.71 21.46 10.98
C TYR A 43 -7.85 21.30 9.72
N TYR A 44 -8.09 20.22 8.99
CA TYR A 44 -7.47 19.93 7.68
C TYR A 44 -8.52 19.87 6.60
N ASN A 45 -8.14 20.19 5.38
CA ASN A 45 -8.99 19.90 4.22
C ASN A 45 -9.20 18.39 4.09
N GLN A 46 -10.42 17.95 3.83
CA GLN A 46 -10.76 16.53 3.80
C GLN A 46 -9.88 15.72 2.81
N LEU A 47 -9.52 16.34 1.67
CA LEU A 47 -8.63 15.72 0.70
C LEU A 47 -7.24 15.42 1.27
N LEU A 48 -6.82 16.16 2.29
CA LEU A 48 -5.55 16.00 3.00
C LEU A 48 -5.68 15.18 4.28
N TYR A 49 -6.91 14.91 4.72
CA TYR A 49 -7.21 14.08 5.88
C TYR A 49 -7.10 12.60 5.53
N SER A 50 -6.04 12.20 4.97
CA SER A 50 -5.72 10.80 4.81
C SER A 50 -4.65 10.41 5.85
N ASP A 51 -4.10 9.22 5.74
CA ASP A 51 -2.88 8.83 6.46
C ASP A 51 -1.72 9.84 6.26
N LEU A 52 -1.85 10.78 5.34
CA LEU A 52 -0.87 11.82 5.07
C LEU A 52 -1.01 13.05 5.97
N GLY A 53 -2.11 13.26 6.70
CA GLY A 53 -2.24 14.39 7.61
C GLY A 53 -1.04 14.52 8.56
N PRO A 54 -0.70 13.50 9.36
CA PRO A 54 0.51 13.51 10.17
C PRO A 54 1.81 13.62 9.37
N THR A 55 1.82 13.15 8.11
CA THR A 55 2.97 13.26 7.20
C THR A 55 3.30 14.72 6.88
N TRP A 56 2.28 15.58 6.77
CA TRP A 56 2.48 17.01 6.56
C TRP A 56 3.11 17.72 7.76
N ILE A 57 2.75 17.31 8.97
CA ILE A 57 3.40 17.82 10.19
C ILE A 57 4.89 17.45 10.20
N ILE A 58 5.21 16.22 9.82
CA ILE A 58 6.60 15.76 9.70
C ILE A 58 7.33 16.51 8.60
N ALA A 59 6.66 16.77 7.47
CA ALA A 59 7.21 17.57 6.36
C ALA A 59 7.52 19.01 6.78
N ASP A 60 6.65 19.64 7.57
CA ASP A 60 6.87 21.00 8.11
C ASP A 60 8.08 21.05 9.04
N ARG A 61 8.23 20.07 9.92
CA ARG A 61 9.43 19.95 10.79
C ARG A 61 10.71 19.77 9.95
N PHE A 62 10.65 18.97 8.91
CA PHE A 62 11.78 18.76 8.00
C PHE A 62 12.16 20.05 7.26
N LYS A 63 11.16 20.74 6.67
CA LYS A 63 11.35 22.05 6.01
C LYS A 63 12.01 23.06 6.96
N LYS A 64 11.44 23.26 8.15
CA LYS A 64 11.97 24.22 9.13
C LYS A 64 13.43 23.98 9.48
N LYS A 65 13.88 22.74 9.54
CA LYS A 65 15.29 22.41 9.77
C LYS A 65 16.17 22.80 8.60
N LEU A 66 15.71 22.55 7.36
CA LEU A 66 16.42 23.01 6.15
C LEU A 66 16.51 24.52 6.07
N ASP A 67 15.42 25.23 6.39
CA ASP A 67 15.37 26.69 6.39
C ASP A 67 16.33 27.30 7.44
N ASN A 68 16.54 26.60 8.54
CA ASN A 68 17.51 26.96 9.57
C ASN A 68 18.98 26.62 9.18
N GLY A 69 19.23 26.14 7.95
CA GLY A 69 20.57 25.85 7.45
C GLY A 69 21.12 24.47 7.85
N GLU A 70 20.28 23.58 8.43
CA GLU A 70 20.70 22.19 8.64
C GLU A 70 20.91 21.45 7.30
N SER A 71 21.88 20.53 7.24
CA SER A 71 22.09 19.72 6.05
C SER A 71 20.86 18.84 5.75
N PHE A 72 20.67 18.46 4.47
CA PHE A 72 19.56 17.60 4.05
C PHE A 72 19.42 16.34 4.91
N PHE A 73 20.54 15.64 5.14
CA PHE A 73 20.52 14.39 5.91
C PHE A 73 20.27 14.61 7.41
N SER A 74 20.80 15.68 8.00
CA SER A 74 20.53 16.00 9.40
C SER A 74 19.08 16.43 9.64
N SER A 75 18.43 16.98 8.63
CA SER A 75 17.04 17.42 8.70
C SER A 75 16.03 16.30 8.59
N ILE A 76 16.38 15.13 7.99
CA ILE A 76 15.45 13.99 7.84
C ILE A 76 14.94 13.59 9.23
N PRO A 77 13.60 13.57 9.44
CA PRO A 77 13.02 13.18 10.72
C PRO A 77 13.27 11.71 11.06
N ALA A 78 13.21 11.36 12.35
CA ALA A 78 13.17 9.95 12.74
C ALA A 78 11.95 9.25 12.11
N TYR A 79 12.03 7.94 11.89
CA TYR A 79 10.98 7.18 11.19
C TYR A 79 9.77 6.97 12.09
N GLU A 80 8.98 8.01 12.23
CA GLU A 80 7.72 7.98 13.00
C GLU A 80 6.57 7.43 12.15
N ARG A 81 6.49 7.85 10.87
CA ARG A 81 5.44 7.46 9.92
C ARG A 81 6.00 7.44 8.49
N PHE A 82 5.22 7.73 7.46
CA PHE A 82 5.62 7.73 6.05
C PHE A 82 6.78 8.70 5.76
N LEU A 83 7.99 8.18 5.69
CA LEU A 83 9.19 9.01 5.60
C LEU A 83 9.37 9.64 4.21
N LEU A 84 9.21 8.84 3.15
CA LEU A 84 9.43 9.32 1.78
C LEU A 84 8.47 10.45 1.39
N PRO A 85 7.14 10.38 1.61
CA PRO A 85 6.26 11.50 1.32
C PRO A 85 6.59 12.75 2.13
N SER A 86 6.99 12.60 3.40
CA SER A 86 7.36 13.73 4.26
C SER A 86 8.57 14.48 3.73
N ILE A 87 9.59 13.74 3.27
CA ILE A 87 10.80 14.32 2.67
C ILE A 87 10.44 15.04 1.37
N LEU A 88 9.68 14.39 0.48
CA LEU A 88 9.31 14.99 -0.82
C LEU A 88 8.54 16.30 -0.65
N VAL A 89 7.52 16.31 0.22
CA VAL A 89 6.72 17.49 0.49
C VAL A 89 7.55 18.59 1.15
N GLY A 90 8.27 18.29 2.22
CA GLY A 90 9.04 19.28 2.97
C GLY A 90 10.15 19.91 2.13
N TYR A 91 10.85 19.10 1.31
CA TYR A 91 11.88 19.59 0.40
C TYR A 91 11.31 20.49 -0.71
N TYR A 92 10.17 20.12 -1.29
CA TYR A 92 9.50 20.97 -2.27
C TYR A 92 9.17 22.35 -1.69
N TYR A 93 8.57 22.42 -0.50
CA TYR A 93 8.22 23.69 0.13
C TYR A 93 9.45 24.50 0.54
N HIS A 94 10.55 23.85 0.91
CA HIS A 94 11.84 24.52 1.12
C HIS A 94 12.36 25.17 -0.18
N LEU A 95 12.32 24.44 -1.31
CA LEU A 95 12.80 24.98 -2.61
C LEU A 95 12.01 26.18 -3.11
N ILE A 96 10.71 26.25 -2.84
CA ILE A 96 9.86 27.37 -3.27
C ILE A 96 9.74 28.49 -2.22
N ASP A 97 10.46 28.36 -1.11
CA ASP A 97 10.47 29.32 0.03
C ASP A 97 9.06 29.71 0.51
N LYS A 98 8.22 28.71 0.75
CA LYS A 98 6.84 28.92 1.20
C LYS A 98 6.49 28.06 2.41
N GLU A 99 5.67 28.63 3.29
CA GLU A 99 5.16 27.89 4.46
C GLU A 99 4.16 26.80 4.04
N ILE A 100 4.26 25.61 4.66
CA ILE A 100 3.33 24.49 4.43
C ILE A 100 1.95 24.84 4.96
N PHE A 101 1.89 25.47 6.13
CA PHE A 101 0.65 25.78 6.82
C PHE A 101 0.43 27.30 6.91
N GLU A 102 -0.80 27.72 6.69
CA GLU A 102 -1.25 29.09 6.94
C GLU A 102 -1.83 29.16 8.35
N ASN A 103 -1.22 29.96 9.23
CA ASN A 103 -1.76 30.26 10.54
C ASN A 103 -2.92 31.25 10.41
N LYS A 104 -4.16 30.77 10.30
CA LYS A 104 -5.36 31.63 10.27
C LYS A 104 -5.93 31.96 11.66
N ASN A 105 -5.55 31.26 12.69
CA ASN A 105 -5.82 31.45 14.14
C ASN A 105 -5.15 30.28 14.85
N GLU A 106 -4.91 30.37 16.13
CA GLU A 106 -4.12 29.42 16.93
C GLU A 106 -4.48 27.92 16.76
N ASN A 107 -5.63 27.60 16.16
CA ASN A 107 -6.14 26.22 15.99
C ASN A 107 -6.48 25.84 14.56
N LYS A 108 -6.01 26.55 13.51
CA LYS A 108 -6.35 26.24 12.12
C LYS A 108 -5.12 26.20 11.24
N LYS A 109 -4.57 25.01 11.02
CA LYS A 109 -3.55 24.77 10.00
C LYS A 109 -4.21 24.39 8.68
N VAL A 110 -4.14 25.26 7.67
CA VAL A 110 -4.67 25.02 6.33
C VAL A 110 -3.52 25.08 5.35
N ILE A 111 -3.38 24.06 4.50
CA ILE A 111 -2.37 24.09 3.43
C ILE A 111 -2.76 25.14 2.40
N LYS A 112 -1.89 26.11 2.23
CA LYS A 112 -2.15 27.36 1.50
C LYS A 112 -2.29 27.19 0.00
N GLU A 113 -1.59 26.22 -0.62
CA GLU A 113 -1.38 26.25 -2.05
C GLU A 113 -2.16 25.22 -2.85
N LYS A 114 -3.21 25.69 -3.55
CA LYS A 114 -3.96 24.88 -4.53
C LYS A 114 -3.04 24.33 -5.63
N ASN A 115 -2.07 25.13 -6.09
CA ASN A 115 -1.15 24.75 -7.17
C ASN A 115 -0.25 23.56 -6.78
N PHE A 116 0.21 23.51 -5.53
CA PHE A 116 0.98 22.36 -5.06
C PHE A 116 0.15 21.05 -5.02
N LYS A 117 -1.11 21.14 -4.60
CA LYS A 117 -2.02 19.98 -4.62
C LYS A 117 -2.20 19.44 -6.04
N ILE A 118 -2.39 20.34 -7.01
CA ILE A 118 -2.47 19.97 -8.43
C ILE A 118 -1.16 19.33 -8.89
N PHE A 119 -0.02 19.95 -8.58
CA PHE A 119 1.30 19.40 -8.91
C PHE A 119 1.49 18.00 -8.36
N LEU A 120 1.21 17.77 -7.08
CA LEU A 120 1.40 16.48 -6.44
C LEU A 120 0.49 15.39 -7.04
N LEU A 121 -0.77 15.73 -7.35
CA LEU A 121 -1.68 14.80 -8.03
C LEU A 121 -1.18 14.45 -9.44
N LEU A 122 -0.79 15.44 -10.22
CA LEU A 122 -0.24 15.20 -11.55
C LEU A 122 1.05 14.38 -11.50
N PHE A 123 1.93 14.68 -10.55
CA PHE A 123 3.16 13.93 -10.33
C PHE A 123 2.91 12.45 -10.01
N GLN A 124 1.95 12.16 -9.12
CA GLN A 124 1.56 10.79 -8.79
C GLN A 124 1.00 10.04 -10.02
N ILE A 125 0.12 10.69 -10.77
CA ILE A 125 -0.48 10.16 -12.00
C ILE A 125 0.61 9.85 -13.02
N LEU A 126 1.52 10.80 -13.27
CA LEU A 126 2.60 10.64 -14.24
C LEU A 126 3.57 9.51 -13.87
N ILE A 127 3.98 9.41 -12.60
CA ILE A 127 4.86 8.31 -12.15
C ILE A 127 4.17 6.96 -12.35
N TYR A 128 2.88 6.85 -12.02
CA TYR A 128 2.15 5.61 -12.17
C TYR A 128 2.08 5.16 -13.63
N TYR A 129 1.62 6.02 -14.53
CA TYR A 129 1.49 5.66 -15.94
C TYR A 129 2.82 5.51 -16.66
N SER A 130 3.87 6.20 -16.22
CA SER A 130 5.24 5.93 -16.68
C SER A 130 5.69 4.53 -16.27
N SER A 131 5.37 4.10 -15.06
CA SER A 131 5.66 2.74 -14.60
C SER A 131 4.89 1.69 -15.40
N VAL A 132 3.61 1.95 -15.71
CA VAL A 132 2.77 1.08 -16.56
C VAL A 132 3.33 1.03 -18.00
N LEU A 133 3.77 2.15 -18.54
CA LEU A 133 4.40 2.21 -19.87
C LEU A 133 5.66 1.33 -19.93
N LEU A 134 6.52 1.44 -18.93
CA LEU A 134 7.76 0.66 -18.86
C LEU A 134 7.48 -0.85 -18.76
N ILE A 135 6.58 -1.27 -17.88
CA ILE A 135 6.28 -2.70 -17.72
C ILE A 135 5.55 -3.28 -18.93
N SER A 136 4.76 -2.48 -19.67
CA SER A 136 3.97 -2.93 -20.82
C SER A 136 4.85 -3.60 -21.88
N ASN A 137 6.03 -3.07 -22.14
CA ASN A 137 6.98 -3.65 -23.09
C ASN A 137 7.44 -5.07 -22.67
N GLU A 138 7.71 -5.27 -21.38
CA GLU A 138 8.13 -6.59 -20.88
C GLU A 138 6.94 -7.57 -20.82
N ILE A 139 5.72 -7.09 -20.54
CA ILE A 139 4.51 -7.90 -20.60
C ILE A 139 4.29 -8.44 -22.02
N PHE A 140 4.37 -7.58 -23.06
CA PHE A 140 4.22 -8.04 -24.45
C PHE A 140 5.32 -8.99 -24.92
N LYS A 141 6.51 -8.94 -24.34
CA LYS A 141 7.60 -9.88 -24.66
C LYS A 141 7.41 -11.24 -24.00
N ARG A 142 6.75 -11.30 -22.83
CA ARG A 142 6.69 -12.50 -21.99
C ARG A 142 5.36 -13.24 -22.09
N PHE A 143 4.28 -12.53 -22.37
CA PHE A 143 2.94 -13.07 -22.39
C PHE A 143 2.34 -13.02 -23.80
N ASP A 144 1.32 -13.86 -24.02
CA ASP A 144 0.53 -13.80 -25.24
C ASP A 144 -0.07 -12.41 -25.46
N TYR A 145 -0.22 -12.01 -26.74
CA TYR A 145 -0.67 -10.66 -27.10
C TYR A 145 -2.02 -10.29 -26.48
N GLN A 146 -2.98 -11.21 -26.44
CA GLN A 146 -4.30 -10.92 -25.87
C GLN A 146 -4.26 -10.86 -24.34
N LYS A 147 -3.50 -11.74 -23.70
CA LYS A 147 -3.26 -11.66 -22.23
C LYS A 147 -2.57 -10.36 -21.86
N SER A 148 -1.56 -9.96 -22.63
CA SER A 148 -0.84 -8.70 -22.43
C SER A 148 -1.78 -7.49 -22.46
N LYS A 149 -2.70 -7.44 -23.42
CA LYS A 149 -3.71 -6.38 -23.49
C LYS A 149 -4.58 -6.34 -22.25
N LEU A 150 -5.06 -7.50 -21.79
CA LEU A 150 -5.92 -7.57 -20.59
C LEU A 150 -5.18 -7.11 -19.33
N ILE A 151 -3.92 -7.52 -19.15
CA ILE A 151 -3.09 -7.07 -18.02
C ILE A 151 -2.93 -5.54 -18.06
N ILE A 152 -2.58 -4.98 -19.22
CA ILE A 152 -2.36 -3.53 -19.37
C ILE A 152 -3.66 -2.76 -19.15
N LEU A 153 -4.79 -3.22 -19.71
CA LEU A 153 -6.10 -2.60 -19.45
C LEU A 153 -6.46 -2.64 -17.98
N PHE A 154 -6.20 -3.76 -17.31
CA PHE A 154 -6.44 -3.88 -15.88
C PHE A 154 -5.59 -2.88 -15.09
N LEU A 155 -4.29 -2.81 -15.34
CA LEU A 155 -3.41 -1.83 -14.68
C LEU A 155 -3.81 -0.39 -14.98
N CYS A 156 -4.34 -0.10 -16.17
CA CYS A 156 -4.76 1.24 -16.54
C CYS A 156 -6.12 1.66 -16.00
N LEU A 157 -7.10 0.75 -15.95
CA LEU A 157 -8.52 1.10 -15.80
C LEU A 157 -9.21 0.45 -14.59
N GLU A 158 -8.53 -0.41 -13.84
CA GLU A 158 -9.12 -1.07 -12.68
C GLU A 158 -9.42 -0.02 -11.58
N PRO A 159 -10.70 0.13 -11.16
CA PRO A 159 -11.13 1.23 -10.29
C PRO A 159 -10.40 1.30 -8.95
N SER A 160 -10.05 0.14 -8.37
CA SER A 160 -9.36 0.10 -7.09
C SER A 160 -7.89 0.55 -7.17
N LEU A 161 -7.28 0.52 -8.37
CA LEU A 161 -5.98 1.12 -8.62
C LEU A 161 -6.11 2.62 -8.94
N LEU A 162 -7.08 2.98 -9.79
CA LEU A 162 -7.30 4.35 -10.24
C LEU A 162 -7.57 5.35 -9.10
N GLN A 163 -8.38 4.95 -8.13
CA GLN A 163 -8.83 5.84 -7.04
C GLN A 163 -7.68 6.45 -6.22
N TRP A 164 -6.53 5.78 -6.13
CA TRP A 164 -5.41 6.24 -5.33
C TRP A 164 -4.64 7.39 -5.95
N HIS A 165 -4.69 7.52 -7.27
CA HIS A 165 -3.95 8.56 -7.99
C HIS A 165 -4.68 9.90 -7.96
N SER A 166 -5.98 9.90 -7.69
CA SER A 166 -6.82 11.09 -7.58
C SER A 166 -6.90 11.67 -6.16
N SER A 167 -6.08 11.17 -5.24
CA SER A 167 -6.05 11.59 -3.84
C SER A 167 -4.63 11.57 -3.27
N PHE A 168 -4.41 12.27 -2.15
CA PHE A 168 -3.08 12.36 -1.50
C PHE A 168 -2.82 11.18 -0.57
N TRP A 169 -2.78 9.97 -1.13
CA TRP A 169 -2.49 8.77 -0.39
C TRP A 169 -1.11 8.21 -0.69
N SER A 170 -0.51 7.59 0.31
CA SER A 170 0.78 6.91 0.17
C SER A 170 0.73 5.74 -0.83
N GLU A 171 -0.46 5.26 -1.14
CA GLU A 171 -0.71 4.14 -2.06
C GLU A 171 -0.27 4.44 -3.49
N SER A 172 -0.49 5.64 -4.01
CA SER A 172 -0.19 5.97 -5.39
C SER A 172 1.27 5.75 -5.76
N ILE A 173 2.19 6.37 -5.01
CA ILE A 173 3.63 6.21 -5.23
C ILE A 173 4.06 4.76 -4.93
N PHE A 174 3.47 4.14 -3.90
CA PHE A 174 3.74 2.75 -3.56
C PHE A 174 3.42 1.77 -4.70
N LEU A 175 2.25 1.92 -5.35
CA LEU A 175 1.85 1.10 -6.49
C LEU A 175 2.79 1.32 -7.69
N SER A 176 3.20 2.55 -7.92
CA SER A 176 4.17 2.90 -8.97
C SER A 176 5.51 2.19 -8.76
N LEU A 177 6.04 2.23 -7.53
CA LEU A 177 7.27 1.53 -7.16
C LEU A 177 7.12 0.01 -7.29
N MET A 178 5.96 -0.54 -6.93
CA MET A 178 5.68 -1.97 -7.08
C MET A 178 5.64 -2.40 -8.55
N ILE A 179 5.03 -1.60 -9.44
CA ILE A 179 5.04 -1.87 -10.89
C ILE A 179 6.46 -1.79 -11.46
N LEU A 180 7.29 -0.84 -11.00
CA LEU A 180 8.70 -0.75 -11.38
C LEU A 180 9.50 -1.98 -10.91
N ALA A 181 9.24 -2.47 -9.69
CA ALA A 181 9.83 -3.70 -9.20
C ALA A 181 9.43 -4.90 -10.09
N PHE A 182 8.15 -5.02 -10.45
CA PHE A 182 7.66 -6.06 -11.36
C PHE A 182 8.30 -5.97 -12.76
N PHE A 183 8.50 -4.75 -13.27
CA PHE A 183 9.23 -4.54 -14.52
C PHE A 183 10.63 -5.12 -14.49
N ILE A 184 11.40 -4.89 -13.42
CA ILE A 184 12.75 -5.42 -13.27
C ILE A 184 12.72 -6.95 -13.11
N LEU A 185 11.78 -7.48 -12.31
CA LEU A 185 11.60 -8.93 -12.12
C LEU A 185 11.28 -9.64 -13.43
N LEU A 186 10.41 -9.06 -14.28
CA LEU A 186 10.10 -9.62 -15.59
C LEU A 186 11.31 -9.64 -16.53
N LYS A 187 12.25 -8.72 -16.39
CA LYS A 187 13.49 -8.74 -17.20
C LYS A 187 14.36 -9.97 -16.92
N LYS A 188 14.25 -10.58 -15.73
CA LYS A 188 15.07 -11.74 -15.32
C LYS A 188 16.57 -11.53 -15.58
N SER A 189 17.08 -10.34 -15.23
CA SER A 189 18.43 -9.94 -15.54
C SER A 189 19.39 -10.29 -14.41
N GLU A 190 20.56 -10.86 -14.76
CA GLU A 190 21.69 -11.06 -13.82
C GLU A 190 22.54 -9.79 -13.64
N LYS A 191 22.25 -8.69 -14.35
CA LYS A 191 23.03 -7.45 -14.28
C LYS A 191 22.98 -6.87 -12.87
N ALA A 192 24.15 -6.65 -12.29
CA ALA A 192 24.30 -6.11 -10.93
C ALA A 192 23.47 -4.83 -10.70
N PHE A 193 23.58 -3.87 -11.62
CA PHE A 193 22.86 -2.60 -11.54
C PHE A 193 21.34 -2.77 -11.41
N LEU A 194 20.71 -3.66 -12.21
CA LEU A 194 19.27 -3.86 -12.15
C LEU A 194 18.85 -4.53 -10.84
N ASN A 195 19.67 -5.43 -10.31
CA ASN A 195 19.35 -6.09 -9.04
C ASN A 195 19.55 -5.15 -7.85
N ILE A 196 20.59 -4.31 -7.85
CA ILE A 196 20.75 -3.24 -6.86
C ILE A 196 19.59 -2.25 -6.94
N LEU A 197 19.22 -1.81 -8.14
CA LEU A 197 18.09 -0.92 -8.36
C LEU A 197 16.78 -1.53 -7.86
N LEU A 198 16.55 -2.82 -8.08
CA LEU A 198 15.38 -3.52 -7.54
C LEU A 198 15.38 -3.49 -6.02
N GLY A 199 16.50 -3.81 -5.37
CA GLY A 199 16.61 -3.73 -3.91
C GLY A 199 16.37 -2.32 -3.38
N PHE A 200 16.93 -1.30 -4.06
CA PHE A 200 16.70 0.10 -3.73
C PHE A 200 15.20 0.49 -3.86
N ILE A 201 14.53 0.09 -4.94
CA ILE A 201 13.09 0.34 -5.12
C ILE A 201 12.28 -0.32 -4.00
N VAL A 202 12.60 -1.55 -3.60
CA VAL A 202 11.91 -2.23 -2.48
C VAL A 202 12.18 -1.51 -1.16
N GLY A 203 13.37 -0.98 -0.96
CA GLY A 203 13.69 -0.10 0.17
C GLY A 203 12.87 1.19 0.16
N LEU A 204 12.70 1.84 -1.00
CA LEU A 204 11.83 3.01 -1.15
C LEU A 204 10.35 2.66 -0.91
N MET A 205 9.88 1.49 -1.35
CA MET A 205 8.54 0.99 -1.01
C MET A 205 8.35 0.92 0.50
N PHE A 206 9.38 0.49 1.22
CA PHE A 206 9.35 0.44 2.68
C PHE A 206 9.32 1.84 3.31
N MET A 207 10.09 2.81 2.83
CA MET A 207 10.01 4.21 3.25
C MET A 207 8.64 4.83 2.95
N GLN A 208 8.02 4.41 1.86
CA GLN A 208 6.69 4.87 1.45
C GLN A 208 5.60 4.24 2.32
N ARG A 209 5.70 2.94 2.61
CA ARG A 209 4.74 2.20 3.44
C ARG A 209 5.44 1.05 4.19
N SER A 210 5.35 1.10 5.50
CA SER A 210 5.98 0.10 6.39
C SER A 210 5.49 -1.34 6.16
N VAL A 211 4.31 -1.52 5.57
CA VAL A 211 3.77 -2.84 5.23
C VAL A 211 4.64 -3.61 4.24
N SER A 212 5.54 -2.96 3.51
CA SER A 212 6.45 -3.62 2.59
C SER A 212 7.81 -3.99 3.20
N PHE A 213 8.01 -3.84 4.51
CA PHE A 213 9.28 -4.18 5.16
C PHE A 213 9.76 -5.61 4.83
N LEU A 214 8.88 -6.59 4.98
CA LEU A 214 9.21 -7.98 4.66
C LEU A 214 8.93 -8.37 3.20
N TYR A 215 8.54 -7.43 2.33
CA TYR A 215 8.27 -7.73 0.93
C TYR A 215 9.51 -8.16 0.14
N ILE A 216 10.69 -7.92 0.69
CA ILE A 216 11.94 -8.48 0.16
C ILE A 216 11.93 -10.02 0.15
N LEU A 217 11.22 -10.69 1.07
CA LEU A 217 11.15 -12.14 1.15
C LEU A 217 10.47 -12.79 -0.07
N PRO A 218 9.27 -12.38 -0.52
CA PRO A 218 8.70 -12.81 -1.80
C PRO A 218 9.66 -12.66 -2.98
N ILE A 219 10.42 -11.57 -3.03
CA ILE A 219 11.39 -11.32 -4.09
C ILE A 219 12.60 -12.25 -3.99
N CYS A 220 13.11 -12.50 -2.78
CA CYS A 220 14.18 -13.49 -2.57
C CYS A 220 13.74 -14.89 -3.03
N ILE A 221 12.52 -15.31 -2.71
CA ILE A 221 11.98 -16.60 -3.16
C ILE A 221 11.95 -16.64 -4.70
N TYR A 222 11.49 -15.57 -5.34
CA TYR A 222 11.52 -15.48 -6.80
C TYR A 222 12.94 -15.60 -7.38
N PHE A 223 13.93 -14.96 -6.75
CA PHE A 223 15.32 -15.07 -7.17
C PHE A 223 15.85 -16.50 -7.07
N PHE A 224 15.50 -17.22 -6.01
CA PHE A 224 15.86 -18.65 -5.90
C PHE A 224 15.22 -19.49 -7.00
N LEU A 225 13.95 -19.22 -7.34
CA LEU A 225 13.25 -19.94 -8.40
C LEU A 225 13.83 -19.66 -9.80
N VAL A 226 14.24 -18.41 -10.07
CA VAL A 226 14.74 -17.98 -11.39
C VAL A 226 16.22 -18.32 -11.57
N PHE A 227 17.03 -18.01 -10.58
CA PHE A 227 18.50 -18.10 -10.67
C PHE A 227 19.09 -19.38 -10.06
N LYS A 228 18.24 -20.34 -9.64
CA LYS A 228 18.65 -21.66 -9.15
C LYS A 228 19.77 -21.57 -8.09
N LEU A 229 19.53 -20.83 -7.01
CA LEU A 229 20.44 -20.63 -5.88
C LEU A 229 21.78 -19.91 -6.22
N ARG A 230 21.88 -19.24 -7.36
CA ARG A 230 23.01 -18.36 -7.61
C ARG A 230 22.97 -17.17 -6.67
N LEU A 231 23.92 -17.09 -5.75
CA LEU A 231 23.94 -16.07 -4.69
C LEU A 231 24.27 -14.67 -5.22
N LYS A 232 25.00 -14.56 -6.35
CA LYS A 232 25.45 -13.26 -6.89
C LYS A 232 24.30 -12.29 -7.23
N PRO A 233 23.23 -12.66 -7.98
CA PRO A 233 22.10 -11.76 -8.21
C PRO A 233 21.37 -11.40 -6.92
N LEU A 234 21.24 -12.34 -5.97
CA LEU A 234 20.62 -12.13 -4.68
C LEU A 234 21.40 -11.15 -3.81
N SER A 235 22.73 -11.26 -3.76
CA SER A 235 23.56 -10.32 -2.99
C SER A 235 23.44 -8.89 -3.51
N PHE A 236 23.38 -8.69 -4.82
CA PHE A 236 23.15 -7.35 -5.38
C PHE A 236 21.78 -6.79 -5.00
N LEU A 237 20.72 -7.60 -5.02
CA LEU A 237 19.40 -7.23 -4.53
C LEU A 237 19.45 -6.79 -3.06
N LEU A 238 20.09 -7.60 -2.21
CA LEU A 238 20.19 -7.33 -0.77
C LEU A 238 21.04 -6.08 -0.50
N ILE A 239 22.10 -5.83 -1.24
CA ILE A 239 22.91 -4.60 -1.14
C ILE A 239 22.02 -3.37 -1.35
N GLY A 240 21.19 -3.34 -2.42
CA GLY A 240 20.30 -2.22 -2.68
C GLY A 240 19.24 -2.03 -1.57
N TYR A 241 18.67 -3.13 -1.07
CA TYR A 241 17.68 -3.08 -0.01
C TYR A 241 18.28 -2.63 1.33
N PHE A 242 19.40 -3.24 1.73
CA PHE A 242 20.06 -2.90 3.00
C PHE A 242 20.68 -1.51 2.99
N PHE A 243 21.06 -0.98 1.85
CA PHE A 243 21.49 0.40 1.74
C PHE A 243 20.40 1.36 2.26
N VAL A 244 19.15 1.22 1.78
CA VAL A 244 18.04 2.08 2.22
C VAL A 244 17.67 1.82 3.69
N THR A 245 17.58 0.55 4.09
CA THR A 245 17.21 0.22 5.48
C THR A 245 18.31 0.61 6.48
N ALA A 246 19.58 0.52 6.10
CA ALA A 246 20.69 0.99 6.93
C ALA A 246 20.66 2.52 7.10
N LEU A 247 20.36 3.26 6.03
CA LEU A 247 20.17 4.72 6.13
C LEU A 247 19.05 5.08 7.10
N ILE A 248 17.92 4.37 7.07
CA ILE A 248 16.82 4.56 8.03
C ILE A 248 17.29 4.25 9.45
N GLY A 249 17.92 3.10 9.65
CA GLY A 249 18.41 2.69 10.97
C GLY A 249 19.43 3.66 11.55
N TYR A 250 20.40 4.11 10.74
CA TYR A 250 21.39 5.12 11.12
C TYR A 250 20.73 6.46 11.48
N ASN A 251 19.80 6.94 10.64
CA ASN A 251 19.06 8.18 10.91
C ASN A 251 18.27 8.10 12.23
N ASN A 252 17.61 6.97 12.48
CA ASN A 252 16.87 6.76 13.72
C ASN A 252 17.82 6.74 14.92
N PHE A 253 18.91 6.00 14.83
CA PHE A 253 19.91 5.91 15.90
C PHE A 253 20.54 7.27 16.22
N SER A 254 20.94 8.03 15.20
CA SER A 254 21.56 9.35 15.39
C SER A 254 20.63 10.37 16.07
N LYS A 255 19.31 10.22 15.91
CA LYS A 255 18.32 11.17 16.45
C LYS A 255 17.69 10.77 17.77
N THR A 256 17.65 9.49 18.05
CA THR A 256 16.91 8.95 19.20
C THR A 256 17.78 8.11 20.14
N GLY A 257 19.04 7.85 19.78
CA GLY A 257 19.92 6.91 20.47
C GLY A 257 19.49 5.43 20.36
N SER A 258 18.41 5.14 19.64
CA SER A 258 17.85 3.80 19.54
C SER A 258 17.84 3.29 18.09
N LEU A 259 18.32 2.07 17.88
CA LEU A 259 18.31 1.44 16.56
C LEU A 259 16.95 0.76 16.29
N TYR A 260 16.22 1.28 15.32
CA TYR A 260 14.98 0.68 14.83
C TYR A 260 14.78 0.98 13.35
N PHE A 261 14.03 0.11 12.67
CA PHE A 261 13.84 0.16 11.22
C PHE A 261 12.38 0.38 10.83
N VAL A 262 11.42 0.11 11.70
CA VAL A 262 9.98 0.20 11.44
C VAL A 262 9.41 1.45 12.11
N PRO A 263 8.49 2.19 11.47
CA PRO A 263 7.95 3.41 12.05
C PRO A 263 7.26 3.15 13.38
N THR A 264 7.58 3.95 14.39
CA THR A 264 7.10 3.78 15.76
C THR A 264 5.57 3.86 15.86
N HIS A 265 4.94 4.76 15.09
CA HIS A 265 3.49 4.91 15.08
C HIS A 265 2.76 3.63 14.59
N MET A 266 3.27 2.98 13.55
CA MET A 266 2.62 1.79 12.98
C MET A 266 2.70 0.57 13.91
N THR A 267 3.84 0.39 14.57
CA THR A 267 4.01 -0.69 15.55
C THR A 267 3.22 -0.42 16.82
N TYR A 268 2.99 0.85 17.17
CA TYR A 268 2.24 1.24 18.34
C TYR A 268 0.73 0.98 18.21
N TYR A 269 0.13 1.29 17.05
CA TYR A 269 -1.32 1.15 16.84
C TYR A 269 -1.74 -0.14 16.13
N GLY A 270 -0.82 -0.84 15.45
CA GLY A 270 -1.10 -1.87 14.48
C GLY A 270 -1.90 -3.07 14.99
N TYR A 271 -1.25 -4.22 15.01
CA TYR A 271 -1.88 -5.51 15.32
C TYR A 271 -2.52 -5.56 16.71
N TYR A 272 -1.96 -4.85 17.68
CA TYR A 272 -2.48 -4.79 19.03
C TYR A 272 -3.88 -4.16 19.09
N HIS A 273 -4.05 -2.95 18.55
CA HIS A 273 -5.34 -2.26 18.60
C HIS A 273 -6.43 -2.95 17.79
N TYR A 274 -6.10 -3.38 16.57
CA TYR A 274 -7.14 -3.85 15.65
C TYR A 274 -7.44 -5.33 15.76
N PHE A 275 -6.52 -6.14 16.25
CA PHE A 275 -6.70 -7.59 16.29
C PHE A 275 -6.78 -8.14 17.72
N ALA A 276 -5.83 -7.83 18.60
CA ALA A 276 -5.85 -8.34 19.98
C ALA A 276 -7.10 -7.87 20.74
N HIS A 277 -7.51 -6.60 20.57
CA HIS A 277 -8.73 -6.07 21.19
C HIS A 277 -9.97 -6.84 20.73
N GLN A 278 -10.06 -7.18 19.44
CA GLN A 278 -11.19 -7.93 18.92
C GLN A 278 -11.20 -9.38 19.44
N ILE A 279 -10.04 -10.06 19.51
CA ILE A 279 -9.95 -11.41 20.06
C ILE A 279 -10.42 -11.39 21.53
N LEU A 280 -9.98 -10.40 22.31
CA LEU A 280 -10.39 -10.29 23.71
C LEU A 280 -11.89 -10.02 23.84
N ALA A 281 -12.44 -9.13 23.01
CA ALA A 281 -13.87 -8.79 23.00
C ALA A 281 -14.72 -10.05 22.78
N ASP A 282 -14.41 -10.80 21.74
CA ASP A 282 -15.18 -11.99 21.38
C ASP A 282 -14.98 -13.14 22.40
N ARG A 283 -13.73 -13.32 22.91
CA ARG A 283 -13.45 -14.35 23.93
C ARG A 283 -14.22 -14.11 25.22
N LYS A 284 -14.33 -12.85 25.66
CA LYS A 284 -15.02 -12.49 26.91
C LYS A 284 -16.49 -12.17 26.72
N ASN A 285 -16.98 -12.20 25.48
CA ASN A 285 -18.34 -11.77 25.11
C ASN A 285 -18.68 -10.36 25.59
N ILE A 286 -17.72 -9.43 25.40
CA ILE A 286 -17.84 -8.00 25.77
C ILE A 286 -17.74 -7.13 24.52
N SER A 287 -18.11 -5.87 24.65
CA SER A 287 -17.98 -4.92 23.55
C SER A 287 -16.50 -4.62 23.21
N TYR A 288 -16.25 -4.22 21.96
CA TYR A 288 -14.90 -3.79 21.55
C TYR A 288 -14.36 -2.61 22.39
N PRO A 289 -15.15 -1.57 22.73
CA PRO A 289 -14.70 -0.52 23.64
C PRO A 289 -14.27 -1.03 25.01
N GLU A 290 -15.04 -1.93 25.63
CA GLU A 290 -14.69 -2.53 26.94
C GLU A 290 -13.40 -3.36 26.86
N ALA A 291 -13.23 -4.17 25.81
CA ALA A 291 -11.98 -4.91 25.60
C ALA A 291 -10.79 -3.97 25.39
N SER A 292 -11.01 -2.86 24.69
CA SER A 292 -10.00 -1.83 24.49
C SER A 292 -9.59 -1.16 25.81
N GLU A 293 -10.55 -0.89 26.67
CA GLU A 293 -10.30 -0.30 27.98
C GLU A 293 -9.52 -1.25 28.90
N ILE A 294 -9.90 -2.53 28.94
CA ILE A 294 -9.16 -3.55 29.72
C ILE A 294 -7.69 -3.61 29.28
N LEU A 295 -7.44 -3.71 27.97
CA LEU A 295 -6.06 -3.80 27.47
C LEU A 295 -5.28 -2.49 27.69
N LYS A 296 -5.94 -1.35 27.59
CA LYS A 296 -5.35 -0.05 27.89
C LYS A 296 -4.98 0.09 29.37
N ASN A 297 -5.86 -0.34 30.28
CA ASN A 297 -5.59 -0.33 31.72
C ASN A 297 -4.42 -1.26 32.07
N ASN A 298 -4.41 -2.49 31.55
CA ASN A 298 -3.30 -3.44 31.72
C ASN A 298 -1.97 -2.85 31.21
N GLU A 299 -1.98 -2.14 30.11
CA GLU A 299 -0.81 -1.46 29.57
C GLU A 299 -0.36 -0.29 30.47
N MET A 300 -1.31 0.53 30.97
CA MET A 300 -0.98 1.61 31.89
C MET A 300 -0.36 1.10 33.19
N ASP A 301 -0.90 0.03 33.75
CA ASP A 301 -0.36 -0.60 34.95
C ASP A 301 1.04 -1.19 34.72
N TRP A 302 1.24 -1.85 33.56
CA TRP A 302 2.56 -2.32 33.17
C TRP A 302 3.56 -1.16 33.01
N ARG A 303 3.15 -0.03 32.40
CA ARG A 303 3.99 1.16 32.26
C ARG A 303 4.37 1.75 33.62
N LYS A 304 3.40 1.89 34.53
CA LYS A 304 3.65 2.39 35.90
C LYS A 304 4.64 1.49 36.63
N LYS A 305 4.42 0.16 36.59
CA LYS A 305 5.29 -0.82 37.24
C LYS A 305 6.72 -0.81 36.72
N ASN A 306 6.93 -0.48 35.44
CA ASN A 306 8.24 -0.50 34.79
C ASN A 306 8.81 0.91 34.58
N ASN A 307 8.22 1.97 35.13
CA ASN A 307 8.62 3.38 35.00
C ASN A 307 8.78 3.81 33.52
N ILE A 308 7.85 3.41 32.63
CA ILE A 308 7.91 3.67 31.19
C ILE A 308 7.34 5.05 30.85
N ASN A 309 8.17 5.92 30.27
CA ASN A 309 7.78 7.20 29.71
C ASN A 309 7.73 7.12 28.17
N ILE A 310 6.53 7.03 27.58
CA ILE A 310 6.34 6.90 26.13
C ILE A 310 6.80 8.10 25.29
N ASN A 311 7.11 9.24 25.92
CA ASN A 311 7.72 10.37 25.23
C ASN A 311 9.22 10.15 24.96
N ASN A 312 9.83 9.19 25.64
CA ASN A 312 11.17 8.72 25.35
C ASN A 312 11.11 7.57 24.35
N THR A 313 11.94 7.61 23.30
CA THR A 313 11.94 6.62 22.22
C THR A 313 12.31 5.22 22.72
N GLU A 314 13.27 5.09 23.63
CA GLU A 314 13.67 3.80 24.19
C GLU A 314 12.51 3.13 24.93
N ASP A 315 11.82 3.88 25.77
CA ASP A 315 10.67 3.41 26.52
C ASP A 315 9.46 3.14 25.63
N LEU A 316 9.27 3.96 24.58
CA LEU A 316 8.28 3.68 23.54
C LEU A 316 8.55 2.34 22.86
N LEU A 317 9.81 2.02 22.55
CA LEU A 317 10.19 0.72 21.96
C LEU A 317 9.96 -0.44 22.94
N LYS A 318 10.20 -0.26 24.25
CA LYS A 318 9.85 -1.23 25.29
C LYS A 318 8.34 -1.46 25.34
N ASN A 319 7.56 -0.39 25.26
CA ASN A 319 6.09 -0.47 25.22
C ASN A 319 5.57 -1.19 23.96
N ILE A 320 6.18 -0.95 22.81
CA ILE A 320 5.88 -1.68 21.56
C ILE A 320 6.15 -3.18 21.73
N LYS A 321 7.27 -3.56 22.34
CA LYS A 321 7.58 -4.97 22.64
C LYS A 321 6.54 -5.61 23.57
N TYR A 322 6.07 -4.87 24.59
CA TYR A 322 4.99 -5.33 25.45
C TYR A 322 3.70 -5.59 24.65
N ARG A 323 3.27 -4.67 23.81
CA ARG A 323 2.07 -4.81 22.97
C ARG A 323 2.18 -6.00 22.02
N ASN A 324 3.33 -6.19 21.38
CA ASN A 324 3.57 -7.34 20.50
C ASN A 324 3.50 -8.66 21.27
N LYS A 325 3.99 -8.69 22.52
CA LYS A 325 3.89 -9.87 23.40
C LYS A 325 2.44 -10.18 23.77
N VAL A 326 1.63 -9.16 24.10
CA VAL A 326 0.20 -9.34 24.37
C VAL A 326 -0.54 -9.83 23.14
N PHE A 327 -0.26 -9.24 21.97
CA PHE A 327 -0.83 -9.67 20.70
C PHE A 327 -0.53 -11.15 20.39
N ALA A 328 0.73 -11.55 20.51
CA ALA A 328 1.14 -12.94 20.29
C ALA A 328 0.46 -13.90 21.29
N LYS A 329 0.36 -13.50 22.57
CA LYS A 329 -0.33 -14.27 23.62
C LYS A 329 -1.80 -14.50 23.27
N GLU A 330 -2.53 -13.45 22.86
CA GLU A 330 -3.95 -13.58 22.50
C GLU A 330 -4.16 -14.54 21.32
N ILE A 331 -3.28 -14.51 20.31
CA ILE A 331 -3.36 -15.45 19.17
C ILE A 331 -3.09 -16.89 19.63
N ILE A 332 -2.02 -17.10 20.40
CA ILE A 332 -1.62 -18.46 20.83
C ILE A 332 -2.69 -19.06 21.75
N GLN A 333 -3.32 -18.26 22.61
CA GLN A 333 -4.38 -18.74 23.50
C GLN A 333 -5.71 -19.00 22.80
N ASN A 334 -5.93 -18.39 21.61
CA ASN A 334 -7.19 -18.49 20.87
C ASN A 334 -6.96 -18.75 19.37
N PRO A 335 -6.25 -19.83 18.98
CA PRO A 335 -5.78 -20.02 17.61
C PRO A 335 -6.90 -20.19 16.59
N LEU A 336 -7.94 -20.96 16.92
CA LEU A 336 -9.09 -21.19 16.03
C LEU A 336 -9.85 -19.90 15.78
N TYR A 337 -10.18 -19.19 16.85
CA TYR A 337 -10.88 -17.91 16.73
C TYR A 337 -10.06 -16.86 15.99
N SER A 338 -8.77 -16.77 16.28
CA SER A 338 -7.85 -15.87 15.58
C SER A 338 -7.80 -16.17 14.07
N THR A 339 -7.79 -17.44 13.71
CA THR A 339 -7.83 -17.88 12.31
C THR A 339 -9.17 -17.52 11.64
N GLN A 340 -10.29 -17.77 12.31
CA GLN A 340 -11.62 -17.38 11.80
C GLN A 340 -11.74 -15.87 11.61
N LEU A 341 -11.29 -15.08 12.59
CA LEU A 341 -11.28 -13.61 12.50
C LEU A 341 -10.39 -13.12 11.35
N PHE A 342 -9.22 -13.72 11.19
CA PHE A 342 -8.30 -13.42 10.10
C PHE A 342 -8.95 -13.67 8.73
N ILE A 343 -9.54 -14.84 8.53
CA ILE A 343 -10.22 -15.19 7.27
C ILE A 343 -11.41 -14.25 7.02
N LYS A 344 -12.28 -14.06 8.03
CA LYS A 344 -13.44 -13.16 7.95
C LYS A 344 -13.03 -11.75 7.53
N ARG A 345 -11.96 -11.21 8.12
CA ARG A 345 -11.44 -9.88 7.77
C ARG A 345 -10.85 -9.84 6.36
N SER A 346 -10.07 -10.85 5.99
CA SER A 346 -9.48 -10.95 4.65
C SER A 346 -10.57 -10.95 3.56
N VAL A 347 -11.57 -11.80 3.72
CA VAL A 347 -12.70 -11.92 2.77
C VAL A 347 -13.51 -10.61 2.72
N LYS A 348 -13.95 -10.11 3.88
CA LYS A 348 -14.72 -8.85 3.94
C LYS A 348 -13.97 -7.71 3.30
N THR A 349 -12.69 -7.59 3.56
CA THR A 349 -11.83 -6.51 3.08
C THR A 349 -11.62 -6.56 1.58
N SER A 350 -11.42 -7.75 1.03
CA SER A 350 -11.25 -7.94 -0.41
C SER A 350 -12.53 -7.62 -1.21
N ILE A 351 -13.72 -7.88 -0.64
CA ILE A 351 -15.00 -7.55 -1.28
C ILE A 351 -15.27 -6.04 -1.25
N ILE A 352 -14.93 -5.36 -0.16
CA ILE A 352 -15.23 -3.92 0.03
C ILE A 352 -14.31 -3.02 -0.81
N MET A 353 -13.13 -3.51 -1.18
CA MET A 353 -12.02 -2.71 -1.66
C MET A 353 -12.31 -1.75 -2.83
N PRO A 354 -13.04 -2.12 -3.91
CA PRO A 354 -13.12 -1.27 -5.11
C PRO A 354 -13.70 0.14 -4.90
N LEU A 355 -14.58 0.33 -3.92
CA LEU A 355 -15.23 1.62 -3.67
C LEU A 355 -14.91 2.25 -2.31
N TRP A 356 -14.03 1.59 -1.52
CA TRP A 356 -13.82 1.94 -0.12
C TRP A 356 -13.34 3.38 0.09
N VAL A 357 -12.36 3.82 -0.68
CA VAL A 357 -11.75 5.15 -0.48
C VAL A 357 -12.70 6.26 -0.82
N ASN A 358 -13.42 6.13 -1.94
CA ASN A 358 -14.34 7.19 -2.36
C ASN A 358 -15.53 7.34 -1.42
N LYS A 359 -16.06 6.25 -0.87
CA LYS A 359 -17.27 6.32 -0.04
C LYS A 359 -16.98 6.58 1.43
N LYS A 360 -16.05 5.86 2.04
CA LYS A 360 -15.82 5.97 3.48
C LYS A 360 -15.15 7.29 3.90
N TYR A 361 -14.19 7.79 3.12
CA TYR A 361 -13.47 9.01 3.48
C TYR A 361 -14.08 10.28 2.92
N TYR A 362 -14.71 10.22 1.74
CA TYR A 362 -15.24 11.41 1.09
C TYR A 362 -16.74 11.59 1.26
N PHE A 363 -17.50 10.50 1.40
CA PHE A 363 -18.97 10.56 1.53
C PHE A 363 -19.47 10.36 2.96
N ASP A 364 -18.84 9.49 3.77
CA ASP A 364 -19.33 9.20 5.14
C ASP A 364 -19.37 10.45 6.05
N LYS A 365 -18.54 11.46 5.78
CA LYS A 365 -18.49 12.69 6.59
C LYS A 365 -19.36 13.82 6.05
N THR A 366 -19.86 13.71 4.84
CA THR A 366 -20.67 14.73 4.17
C THR A 366 -22.05 14.22 3.80
N ASP A 367 -22.26 12.91 3.84
CA ASP A 367 -23.54 12.26 3.54
C ASP A 367 -24.32 12.07 4.84
N PRO A 368 -25.51 12.74 5.00
CA PRO A 368 -26.34 12.58 6.19
C PRO A 368 -26.79 11.13 6.45
N GLU A 369 -27.01 10.33 5.38
CA GLU A 369 -27.38 8.92 5.51
C GLU A 369 -26.22 8.11 6.11
N ALA A 370 -24.97 8.38 5.68
CA ALA A 370 -23.79 7.74 6.22
C ALA A 370 -23.52 8.10 7.69
N GLN A 371 -23.83 9.34 8.09
CA GLN A 371 -23.68 9.80 9.46
C GLN A 371 -24.74 9.22 10.39
N ASN A 372 -25.99 9.18 9.93
CA ASN A 372 -27.12 8.72 10.73
C ASN A 372 -27.21 7.19 10.85
N ASN A 373 -26.84 6.47 9.79
CA ASN A 373 -26.88 5.01 9.80
C ASN A 373 -25.69 4.38 9.02
N PRO A 374 -24.48 4.46 9.55
CA PRO A 374 -23.27 4.03 8.85
C PRO A 374 -23.26 2.54 8.47
N LYS A 375 -23.95 1.69 9.24
CA LYS A 375 -24.01 0.24 8.96
C LYS A 375 -24.88 -0.07 7.75
N GLU A 376 -26.03 0.56 7.64
CA GLU A 376 -26.95 0.40 6.52
C GLU A 376 -26.38 0.98 5.23
N TYR A 377 -25.84 2.18 5.31
CA TYR A 377 -25.10 2.83 4.22
C TYR A 377 -23.98 1.95 3.68
N TYR A 378 -23.23 1.32 4.57
CA TYR A 378 -22.16 0.40 4.23
C TYR A 378 -22.68 -0.85 3.50
N ASN A 379 -23.75 -1.46 4.01
CA ASN A 379 -24.36 -2.65 3.42
C ASN A 379 -24.96 -2.36 2.04
N LYS A 380 -25.67 -1.23 1.88
CA LYS A 380 -26.24 -0.78 0.61
C LYS A 380 -25.15 -0.60 -0.47
N ASN A 381 -24.02 -0.03 -0.08
CA ASN A 381 -22.89 0.17 -0.98
C ASN A 381 -22.11 -1.12 -1.29
N LEU A 382 -22.09 -2.08 -0.37
CA LEU A 382 -21.50 -3.39 -0.58
C LEU A 382 -22.19 -4.16 -1.73
N ILE A 383 -23.52 -4.05 -1.83
CA ILE A 383 -24.31 -4.73 -2.86
C ILE A 383 -23.84 -4.34 -4.27
N TYR A 384 -23.51 -3.08 -4.52
CA TYR A 384 -23.01 -2.64 -5.82
C TYR A 384 -21.61 -3.15 -6.17
N ASN A 385 -20.81 -3.47 -5.15
CA ASN A 385 -19.44 -3.98 -5.35
C ASN A 385 -19.41 -5.49 -5.58
N ILE A 386 -20.38 -6.23 -5.07
CA ILE A 386 -20.39 -7.69 -5.14
C ILE A 386 -20.28 -8.21 -6.58
N PRO A 387 -21.10 -7.77 -7.54
CA PRO A 387 -21.05 -8.28 -8.91
C PRO A 387 -19.67 -8.03 -9.56
N TYR A 388 -19.11 -6.83 -9.38
CA TYR A 388 -17.79 -6.48 -9.89
C TYR A 388 -16.70 -7.35 -9.27
N THR A 389 -16.72 -7.49 -7.95
CA THR A 389 -15.73 -8.28 -7.21
C THR A 389 -15.82 -9.75 -7.59
N LEU A 390 -17.02 -10.30 -7.69
CA LEU A 390 -17.25 -11.68 -8.14
C LEU A 390 -16.73 -11.90 -9.58
N PHE A 391 -16.95 -10.94 -10.48
CA PHE A 391 -16.41 -11.00 -11.83
C PHE A 391 -14.88 -11.10 -11.82
N ILE A 392 -14.18 -10.24 -11.09
CA ILE A 392 -12.71 -10.27 -10.99
C ILE A 392 -12.23 -11.58 -10.37
N TYR A 393 -12.84 -12.02 -9.28
CA TYR A 393 -12.39 -13.23 -8.57
C TYR A 393 -12.75 -14.52 -9.29
N LEU A 394 -13.82 -14.57 -10.06
CA LEU A 394 -14.13 -15.71 -10.92
C LEU A 394 -12.99 -15.95 -11.92
N PHE A 395 -12.58 -14.93 -12.64
CA PHE A 395 -11.48 -15.07 -13.61
C PHE A 395 -10.13 -15.30 -12.93
N PHE A 396 -9.89 -14.67 -11.78
CA PHE A 396 -8.73 -14.97 -10.96
C PHE A 396 -8.67 -16.46 -10.58
N ALA A 397 -9.77 -17.00 -10.05
CA ALA A 397 -9.85 -18.40 -9.63
C ALA A 397 -9.61 -19.36 -10.82
N ILE A 398 -10.25 -19.11 -11.96
CA ILE A 398 -10.03 -19.92 -13.18
C ILE A 398 -8.58 -19.85 -13.62
N GLY A 399 -7.97 -18.66 -13.65
CA GLY A 399 -6.57 -18.49 -14.00
C GLY A 399 -5.63 -19.22 -13.03
N PHE A 400 -5.90 -19.09 -11.73
CA PHE A 400 -5.16 -19.78 -10.69
C PHE A 400 -5.24 -21.32 -10.86
N PHE A 401 -6.44 -21.88 -11.00
CA PHE A 401 -6.61 -23.33 -11.15
C PHE A 401 -5.96 -23.86 -12.44
N ASN A 402 -6.06 -23.13 -13.54
CA ASN A 402 -5.40 -23.52 -14.79
C ASN A 402 -3.89 -23.54 -14.66
N LEU A 403 -3.31 -22.53 -14.01
CA LEU A 403 -1.88 -22.49 -13.75
C LEU A 403 -1.44 -23.54 -12.75
N PHE A 404 -2.20 -23.74 -11.68
CA PHE A 404 -1.95 -24.80 -10.70
C PHE A 404 -1.91 -26.17 -11.39
N LYS A 405 -2.94 -26.51 -12.19
CA LYS A 405 -2.98 -27.75 -12.96
C LYS A 405 -1.78 -27.86 -13.91
N LYS A 406 -1.45 -26.80 -14.63
CA LYS A 406 -0.30 -26.76 -15.57
C LYS A 406 1.02 -27.05 -14.84
N ILE A 407 1.30 -26.34 -13.74
CA ILE A 407 2.60 -26.34 -13.06
C ILE A 407 2.76 -27.60 -12.20
N PHE A 408 1.75 -27.91 -11.36
CA PHE A 408 1.88 -28.95 -10.33
C PHE A 408 1.38 -30.32 -10.77
N ILE A 409 0.34 -30.40 -11.60
CA ILE A 409 -0.23 -31.67 -12.03
C ILE A 409 0.45 -32.12 -13.34
N ASN A 410 0.43 -31.29 -14.36
CA ASN A 410 0.97 -31.65 -15.67
C ASN A 410 2.50 -31.47 -15.76
N LYS A 411 3.12 -30.87 -14.75
CA LYS A 411 4.58 -30.59 -14.68
C LYS A 411 5.13 -29.84 -15.90
N ILE A 412 4.28 -29.12 -16.63
CA ILE A 412 4.67 -28.31 -17.78
C ILE A 412 5.26 -27.01 -17.23
N LYS A 413 6.55 -26.78 -17.47
CA LYS A 413 7.25 -25.55 -17.06
C LYS A 413 7.37 -24.59 -18.23
N ASP A 414 6.90 -23.38 -18.02
CA ASP A 414 7.03 -22.24 -18.91
C ASP A 414 7.93 -21.17 -18.25
N PRO A 415 8.72 -20.42 -19.02
CA PRO A 415 9.53 -19.35 -18.47
C PRO A 415 8.79 -18.32 -17.62
N THR A 416 7.48 -18.17 -17.80
CA THR A 416 6.64 -17.23 -17.02
C THR A 416 6.11 -17.82 -15.72
N ASP A 417 6.17 -19.14 -15.51
CA ASP A 417 5.55 -19.81 -14.36
C ASP A 417 6.12 -19.32 -13.01
N ASN A 418 7.44 -19.09 -12.94
CA ASN A 418 8.08 -18.54 -11.75
C ASN A 418 7.52 -17.15 -11.39
N PHE A 419 7.13 -16.35 -12.40
CA PHE A 419 6.54 -15.04 -12.15
C PHE A 419 5.09 -15.17 -11.64
N TYR A 420 4.33 -16.17 -12.08
CA TYR A 420 3.01 -16.46 -11.50
C TYR A 420 3.11 -16.94 -10.05
N ILE A 421 4.10 -17.80 -9.74
CA ILE A 421 4.37 -18.21 -8.34
C ILE A 421 4.71 -17.00 -7.48
N PHE A 422 5.56 -16.10 -7.98
CA PHE A 422 5.87 -14.84 -7.30
C PHE A 422 4.62 -13.99 -7.05
N ASN A 423 3.74 -13.84 -8.05
CA ASN A 423 2.49 -13.10 -7.89
C ASN A 423 1.59 -13.74 -6.82
N LEU A 424 1.52 -15.08 -6.77
CA LEU A 424 0.77 -15.79 -5.73
C LEU A 424 1.35 -15.50 -4.33
N ILE A 425 2.68 -15.60 -4.18
CA ILE A 425 3.35 -15.30 -2.90
C ILE A 425 3.13 -13.83 -2.51
N SER A 426 3.14 -12.91 -3.47
CA SER A 426 2.85 -11.49 -3.24
C SER A 426 1.41 -11.28 -2.74
N ILE A 427 0.43 -11.96 -3.33
CA ILE A 427 -0.97 -11.93 -2.87
C ILE A 427 -1.05 -12.46 -1.44
N LEU A 428 -0.46 -13.61 -1.14
CA LEU A 428 -0.46 -14.20 0.20
C LEU A 428 0.21 -13.27 1.24
N TYR A 429 1.29 -12.62 0.85
CA TYR A 429 1.97 -11.64 1.70
C TYR A 429 1.05 -10.47 2.08
N PHE A 430 0.41 -9.82 1.11
CA PHE A 430 -0.48 -8.69 1.40
C PHE A 430 -1.79 -9.14 2.07
N LEU A 431 -2.32 -10.32 1.74
CA LEU A 431 -3.46 -10.90 2.45
C LEU A 431 -3.16 -11.14 3.93
N SER A 432 -1.94 -11.55 4.29
CA SER A 432 -1.56 -11.72 5.69
C SER A 432 -1.63 -10.40 6.47
N ILE A 433 -1.25 -9.28 5.84
CA ILE A 433 -1.35 -7.96 6.44
C ILE A 433 -2.82 -7.54 6.58
N VAL A 434 -3.60 -7.73 5.52
CA VAL A 434 -5.04 -7.39 5.46
C VAL A 434 -5.83 -8.13 6.54
N GLY A 435 -5.58 -9.42 6.73
CA GLY A 435 -6.26 -10.23 7.72
C GLY A 435 -6.09 -9.71 9.15
N PHE A 436 -4.89 -9.22 9.48
CA PHE A 436 -4.61 -8.63 10.79
C PHE A 436 -5.15 -7.21 10.93
N TRP A 437 -5.02 -6.37 9.92
CA TRP A 437 -5.42 -4.97 9.99
C TRP A 437 -6.90 -4.74 9.69
N GLY A 438 -7.52 -5.59 8.87
CA GLY A 438 -8.91 -5.45 8.45
C GLY A 438 -9.19 -4.18 7.63
N ASN A 439 -8.16 -3.59 7.01
CA ASN A 439 -8.29 -2.34 6.26
C ASN A 439 -8.09 -2.60 4.75
N PRO A 440 -9.10 -2.30 3.90
CA PRO A 440 -9.09 -2.59 2.47
C PRO A 440 -7.91 -1.99 1.69
N LYS A 441 -7.38 -0.86 2.11
CA LYS A 441 -6.25 -0.22 1.42
C LYS A 441 -5.00 -1.10 1.32
N TYR A 442 -4.80 -2.01 2.27
CA TYR A 442 -3.67 -2.93 2.25
C TYR A 442 -3.85 -4.08 1.25
N PHE A 443 -5.06 -4.27 0.72
CA PHE A 443 -5.33 -5.24 -0.32
C PHE A 443 -5.00 -4.71 -1.73
N THR A 444 -4.97 -3.40 -1.92
CA THR A 444 -4.73 -2.77 -3.24
C THR A 444 -3.51 -3.32 -3.98
N PRO A 445 -2.35 -3.56 -3.32
CA PRO A 445 -1.19 -4.13 -3.99
C PRO A 445 -1.45 -5.51 -4.61
N CYS A 446 -2.37 -6.30 -4.04
CA CYS A 446 -2.78 -7.59 -4.60
C CYS A 446 -3.36 -7.44 -6.01
N MET A 447 -4.01 -6.32 -6.33
CA MET A 447 -4.68 -6.11 -7.61
C MET A 447 -3.68 -6.11 -8.78
N ILE A 448 -2.45 -5.63 -8.56
CA ILE A 448 -1.38 -5.74 -9.56
C ILE A 448 -1.10 -7.22 -9.86
N SER A 449 -0.95 -8.05 -8.84
CA SER A 449 -0.71 -9.50 -9.01
C SER A 449 -1.96 -10.23 -9.55
N ILE A 450 -3.15 -9.85 -9.11
CA ILE A 450 -4.43 -10.40 -9.58
C ILE A 450 -4.61 -10.17 -11.08
N SER A 451 -4.13 -9.05 -11.63
CA SER A 451 -4.25 -8.75 -13.07
C SER A 451 -3.69 -9.85 -13.98
N PHE A 452 -2.61 -10.51 -13.57
CA PHE A 452 -1.98 -11.60 -14.33
C PHE A 452 -2.85 -12.87 -14.32
N PHE A 453 -3.38 -13.25 -13.17
CA PHE A 453 -4.29 -14.41 -13.06
C PHE A 453 -5.63 -14.15 -13.72
N PHE A 454 -6.17 -12.94 -13.59
CA PHE A 454 -7.39 -12.51 -14.26
C PHE A 454 -7.27 -12.66 -15.78
N ALA A 455 -6.17 -12.16 -16.36
CA ALA A 455 -5.92 -12.28 -17.78
C ALA A 455 -5.79 -13.75 -18.24
N GLU A 456 -5.14 -14.60 -17.43
CA GLU A 456 -5.03 -16.03 -17.70
C GLU A 456 -6.41 -16.71 -17.71
N GLY A 457 -7.24 -16.45 -16.71
CA GLY A 457 -8.58 -17.03 -16.60
C GLY A 457 -9.51 -16.58 -17.72
N PHE A 458 -9.56 -15.30 -18.00
CA PHE A 458 -10.37 -14.73 -19.08
C PHE A 458 -9.98 -15.31 -20.44
N PHE A 459 -8.69 -15.37 -20.73
CA PHE A 459 -8.18 -15.91 -21.99
C PHE A 459 -8.48 -17.41 -22.14
N SER A 460 -8.39 -18.16 -21.05
CA SER A 460 -8.67 -19.61 -21.04
C SER A 460 -10.13 -19.92 -21.40
N ILE A 461 -11.07 -19.16 -20.87
CA ILE A 461 -12.49 -19.29 -21.20
C ILE A 461 -12.71 -18.95 -22.67
N ARG A 462 -12.20 -17.80 -23.10
CA ARG A 462 -12.31 -17.38 -24.51
C ARG A 462 -11.80 -18.45 -25.46
N LYS A 463 -10.64 -19.05 -25.20
CA LYS A 463 -10.07 -20.11 -26.04
C LYS A 463 -10.96 -21.35 -26.09
N LYS A 464 -11.62 -21.72 -25.00
CA LYS A 464 -12.51 -22.89 -24.93
C LYS A 464 -13.79 -22.69 -25.74
N TYR A 465 -14.43 -21.51 -25.60
CA TYR A 465 -15.74 -21.27 -26.22
C TYR A 465 -15.68 -20.80 -27.68
N PHE A 466 -14.64 -20.07 -28.09
CA PHE A 466 -14.55 -19.57 -29.47
C PHE A 466 -13.76 -20.47 -30.42
N ARG A 467 -13.03 -21.51 -29.94
CA ARG A 467 -12.45 -22.55 -30.80
C ARG A 467 -13.42 -23.67 -31.15
N SER A 468 -14.53 -23.81 -30.45
CA SER A 468 -15.56 -24.80 -30.77
C SER A 468 -16.48 -24.36 -31.92
N GLN A 469 -16.28 -23.15 -32.48
CA GLN A 469 -17.06 -22.60 -33.58
C GLN A 469 -16.30 -22.53 -34.91
N ASN A 470 -15.03 -22.95 -34.93
CA ASN A 470 -14.22 -23.18 -36.14
C ASN A 470 -13.75 -24.66 -36.19
#